data_72534d6fd07a3b7119920c9fe18b0a6b
#
_entry.id   72534d6fd07a3b7119920c9fe18b0a6b
#
_cell.length_a   1.000
_cell.length_b   1.000
_cell.length_c   1.000
_cell.angle_alpha   90.00
_cell.angle_beta   90.00
_cell.angle_gamma   90.00
#
_symmetry.space_group_name_H-M   'P 1'
#
loop_
_entity.id
_entity.type
_entity.pdbx_description
1 polymer ?
#
loop_
_entity_poly.entity_id
_entity_poly.type
_entity_poly.pdbx_seq_one_letter_code
_entity_poly.pdbx_strand_id
1 'polypeptide(L)'
;MRHVKQVCAAIGFISISAGALAQGRPLTTAMSCNQAQSLVATQGSVVLSTSATAYDRYVASSNYCGMGEVPAPGWAPTKDVPRCQVGSRCVGVSRGR
;
A
#
# COMPACT_ATOMS: atom_id res chain seq x y z
N MET A 1 21.46 41.54 -2.12
CA MET A 1 21.38 41.18 -1.07
C MET A 1 20.23 40.44 -0.67
N ARG A 2 19.20 40.76 -0.76
CA ARG A 2 18.14 40.08 -0.28
C ARG A 2 17.81 38.83 -0.95
N HIS A 3 18.18 38.56 -2.06
CA HIS A 3 17.77 37.42 -2.74
C HIS A 3 18.36 36.16 -2.23
N VAL A 4 19.29 36.25 -1.54
CA VAL A 4 19.93 35.11 -1.05
C VAL A 4 19.08 34.14 -0.35
N LYS A 5 18.17 34.57 0.36
CA LYS A 5 17.41 33.67 1.09
C LYS A 5 16.62 32.71 0.38
N GLN A 6 16.10 32.99 -0.67
CA GLN A 6 15.25 32.04 -1.29
C GLN A 6 15.91 30.80 -1.65
N VAL A 7 17.09 30.84 -1.89
CA VAL A 7 17.78 29.68 -2.31
C VAL A 7 17.71 28.55 -1.33
N CYS A 8 17.85 28.89 -0.11
CA CYS A 8 17.92 27.86 0.88
C CYS A 8 16.70 27.02 0.96
N ALA A 9 15.60 27.61 0.76
CA ALA A 9 14.38 26.88 0.91
C ALA A 9 14.26 25.74 -0.05
N ALA A 10 14.68 25.94 -1.23
CA ALA A 10 14.53 24.92 -2.21
C ALA A 10 15.27 23.67 -1.86
N ILE A 11 16.38 23.83 -1.30
CA ILE A 11 17.18 22.69 -0.99
C ILE A 11 16.54 21.75 -0.02
N GLY A 12 15.88 22.30 0.92
CA GLY A 12 15.29 21.48 1.94
C GLY A 12 14.28 20.49 1.43
N PHE A 13 13.50 20.89 0.49
CA PHE A 13 12.52 20.01 0.00
C PHE A 13 13.03 18.79 -0.66
N ILE A 14 14.02 18.92 -1.40
CA ILE A 14 14.56 17.82 -2.13
C ILE A 14 15.00 16.71 -1.23
N SER A 15 15.60 17.04 -0.14
CA SER A 15 16.08 16.01 0.76
C SER A 15 14.96 15.18 1.30
N ILE A 16 13.87 15.79 1.62
CA ILE A 16 12.78 15.08 2.19
C ILE A 16 12.16 14.11 1.22
N SER A 17 12.07 14.49 -0.01
CA SER A 17 11.49 13.61 -0.99
C SER A 17 12.30 12.34 -1.13
N ALA A 18 13.55 12.46 -1.12
CA ALA A 18 14.40 11.29 -1.26
C ALA A 18 14.17 10.33 -0.13
N GLY A 19 14.04 10.82 1.06
CA GLY A 19 13.81 9.96 2.19
C GLY A 19 12.51 9.21 2.09
N ALA A 20 11.50 9.88 1.63
CA ALA A 20 10.20 9.24 1.53
C ALA A 20 10.21 8.08 0.55
N LEU A 21 10.92 8.21 -0.53
CA LEU A 21 10.96 7.14 -1.50
C LEU A 21 11.63 5.89 -0.98
N ALA A 22 12.51 6.03 -0.05
CA ALA A 22 13.21 4.88 0.46
C ALA A 22 12.37 4.03 1.38
N GLN A 23 11.22 4.56 1.82
CA GLN A 23 10.40 3.84 2.75
C GLN A 23 9.76 2.59 2.19
N GLY A 24 9.41 2.60 0.97
CA GLY A 24 8.80 1.43 0.39
C GLY A 24 7.33 1.30 0.73
N ARG A 25 6.91 0.10 1.01
CA ARG A 25 5.49 -0.21 1.16
C ARG A 25 4.97 0.12 2.55
N PRO A 26 3.73 0.61 2.63
CA PRO A 26 3.12 0.81 3.95
C PRO A 26 3.00 -0.51 4.70
N LEU A 27 3.13 -0.45 5.99
CA LEU A 27 3.11 -1.64 6.84
C LEU A 27 1.75 -1.75 7.52
N THR A 28 1.05 -2.85 7.30
CA THR A 28 -0.31 -3.00 7.83
C THR A 28 -0.34 -3.04 9.34
N THR A 29 0.68 -3.59 9.98
CA THR A 29 0.70 -3.66 11.44
C THR A 29 0.92 -2.29 12.08
N ALA A 30 1.27 -1.28 11.29
CA ALA A 30 1.43 0.07 11.80
C ALA A 30 0.15 0.89 11.63
N MET A 31 -0.89 0.31 11.05
CA MET A 31 -2.13 1.04 10.83
C MET A 31 -3.32 0.25 11.37
N SER A 32 -4.44 0.92 11.55
CA SER A 32 -5.65 0.24 12.00
C SER A 32 -6.31 -0.46 10.83
N CYS A 33 -7.21 -1.38 11.12
CA CYS A 33 -7.95 -2.08 10.10
C CYS A 33 -8.69 -1.10 9.19
N ASN A 34 -9.33 -0.09 9.79
CA ASN A 34 -10.01 0.93 9.00
C ASN A 34 -9.07 1.70 8.10
N GLN A 35 -7.90 2.04 8.59
CA GLN A 35 -6.93 2.76 7.78
C GLN A 35 -6.47 1.92 6.60
N ALA A 36 -6.21 0.65 6.83
CA ALA A 36 -5.77 -0.24 5.76
C ALA A 36 -6.86 -0.41 4.72
N GLN A 37 -8.09 -0.57 5.15
CA GLN A 37 -9.21 -0.69 4.23
C GLN A 37 -9.39 0.58 3.39
N SER A 38 -9.28 1.73 4.02
CA SER A 38 -9.40 2.99 3.30
C SER A 38 -8.29 3.17 2.30
N LEU A 39 -7.10 2.74 2.66
CA LEU A 39 -5.96 2.86 1.76
C LEU A 39 -6.19 2.05 0.49
N VAL A 40 -6.62 0.82 0.64
CA VAL A 40 -6.90 -0.04 -0.51
C VAL A 40 -8.04 0.56 -1.34
N ALA A 41 -9.09 0.99 -0.68
CA ALA A 41 -10.24 1.56 -1.39
C ALA A 41 -9.87 2.81 -2.17
N THR A 42 -9.04 3.65 -1.59
CA THR A 42 -8.64 4.90 -2.22
C THR A 42 -7.65 4.69 -3.36
N GLN A 43 -6.70 3.81 -3.16
CA GLN A 43 -5.68 3.57 -4.15
C GLN A 43 -6.16 2.64 -5.28
N GLY A 44 -7.13 1.79 -4.99
CA GLY A 44 -7.62 0.81 -5.95
C GLY A 44 -6.75 -0.43 -6.00
N SER A 45 -5.47 -0.26 -6.01
CA SER A 45 -4.49 -1.35 -6.02
C SER A 45 -3.25 -0.86 -5.32
N VAL A 46 -2.79 -1.60 -4.33
CA VAL A 46 -1.64 -1.16 -3.56
C VAL A 46 -0.91 -2.38 -2.99
N VAL A 47 0.40 -2.29 -2.91
CA VAL A 47 1.21 -3.34 -2.29
C VAL A 47 1.47 -2.93 -0.86
N LEU A 48 1.07 -3.77 0.07
CA LEU A 48 1.23 -3.50 1.49
C LEU A 48 2.16 -4.54 2.10
N SER A 49 2.99 -4.10 3.02
CA SER A 49 3.81 -5.02 3.78
C SER A 49 3.00 -5.52 4.95
N THR A 50 2.97 -6.84 5.15
CA THR A 50 2.24 -7.43 6.26
C THR A 50 3.18 -7.79 7.41
N SER A 51 4.48 -7.78 7.14
CA SER A 51 5.49 -7.95 8.15
C SER A 51 6.80 -7.38 7.61
N ALA A 52 7.85 -7.53 8.37
CA ALA A 52 9.15 -7.02 7.93
C ALA A 52 9.63 -7.70 6.65
N THR A 53 9.18 -8.93 6.42
CA THR A 53 9.68 -9.72 5.30
C THR A 53 8.60 -10.19 4.33
N ALA A 54 7.35 -9.84 4.58
CA ALA A 54 6.27 -10.30 3.73
C ALA A 54 5.44 -9.14 3.22
N TYR A 55 4.92 -9.29 2.01
CA TYR A 55 4.06 -8.27 1.43
C TYR A 55 3.12 -8.93 0.44
N ASP A 56 2.05 -8.20 0.11
CA ASP A 56 1.08 -8.67 -0.86
C ASP A 56 0.45 -7.48 -1.56
N ARG A 57 -0.12 -7.73 -2.72
CA ARG A 57 -0.84 -6.70 -3.44
C ARG A 57 -2.32 -6.86 -3.14
N TYR A 58 -2.96 -5.79 -2.72
CA TYR A 58 -4.38 -5.79 -2.40
C TYR A 58 -5.12 -4.88 -3.36
N VAL A 59 -6.33 -5.26 -3.72
CA VAL A 59 -7.12 -4.51 -4.69
C VAL A 59 -8.51 -4.24 -4.13
N ALA A 60 -9.12 -3.19 -4.62
CA ALA A 60 -10.44 -2.79 -4.16
C ALA A 60 -11.55 -3.54 -4.88
N SER A 61 -11.29 -4.04 -6.07
CA SER A 61 -12.32 -4.74 -6.83
C SER A 61 -11.69 -5.61 -7.91
N SER A 62 -12.51 -6.42 -8.55
CA SER A 62 -12.04 -7.30 -9.60
C SER A 62 -11.52 -6.56 -10.82
N ASN A 63 -11.87 -5.29 -10.96
CA ASN A 63 -11.36 -4.50 -12.08
C ASN A 63 -9.84 -4.41 -12.09
N TYR A 64 -9.23 -4.62 -10.95
CA TYR A 64 -7.78 -4.56 -10.84
C TYR A 64 -7.10 -5.90 -11.00
N CYS A 65 -7.88 -6.95 -11.30
CA CYS A 65 -7.31 -8.28 -11.53
C CYS A 65 -7.11 -8.51 -13.01
N GLY A 66 -6.16 -9.34 -13.34
CA GLY A 66 -5.86 -9.65 -14.73
C GLY A 66 -6.72 -10.77 -15.27
N MET A 67 -6.47 -11.11 -16.50
CA MET A 67 -7.19 -12.19 -17.13
C MET A 67 -6.88 -13.51 -16.43
N GLY A 68 -7.91 -14.30 -16.21
CA GLY A 68 -7.71 -15.56 -15.52
C GLY A 68 -7.59 -15.43 -14.03
N GLU A 69 -7.85 -14.24 -13.50
CA GLU A 69 -7.81 -14.00 -12.06
C GLU A 69 -9.16 -13.59 -11.52
N VAL A 70 -9.41 -13.95 -10.28
CA VAL A 70 -10.63 -13.55 -9.59
C VAL A 70 -10.24 -12.98 -8.23
N PRO A 71 -11.07 -12.09 -7.68
CA PRO A 71 -10.78 -11.54 -6.37
C PRO A 71 -11.11 -12.56 -5.27
N ALA A 72 -10.27 -12.61 -4.27
CA ALA A 72 -10.49 -13.43 -3.09
C ALA A 72 -10.25 -12.52 -1.88
N PRO A 73 -10.82 -12.85 -0.72
CA PRO A 73 -10.61 -12.01 0.45
C PRO A 73 -9.12 -11.83 0.75
N GLY A 74 -8.72 -10.60 1.01
CA GLY A 74 -7.34 -10.30 1.33
C GLY A 74 -7.22 -9.92 2.80
N TRP A 75 -6.61 -10.80 3.57
CA TRP A 75 -6.46 -10.61 5.02
C TRP A 75 -5.06 -10.14 5.35
N ALA A 76 -4.97 -9.29 6.35
CA ALA A 76 -3.68 -8.83 6.83
C ALA A 76 -3.78 -8.47 8.29
N PRO A 77 -2.72 -8.63 9.06
CA PRO A 77 -2.75 -8.21 10.45
C PRO A 77 -2.62 -6.69 10.53
N THR A 78 -3.40 -6.07 11.39
CA THR A 78 -3.31 -4.64 11.63
C THR A 78 -3.09 -4.43 13.11
N LYS A 79 -2.81 -3.21 13.52
CA LYS A 79 -2.47 -3.01 14.92
C LYS A 79 -3.64 -3.25 15.87
N ASP A 80 -4.87 -3.19 15.38
CA ASP A 80 -6.04 -3.41 16.24
C ASP A 80 -6.78 -4.71 15.93
N VAL A 81 -6.53 -5.32 14.77
CA VAL A 81 -7.24 -6.53 14.37
C VAL A 81 -6.24 -7.52 13.83
N PRO A 82 -6.10 -8.70 14.46
CA PRO A 82 -5.10 -9.67 14.01
C PRO A 82 -5.33 -10.18 12.59
N ARG A 83 -6.58 -10.18 12.15
CA ARG A 83 -6.91 -10.65 10.82
C ARG A 83 -7.96 -9.73 10.23
N CYS A 84 -7.51 -8.71 9.56
CA CYS A 84 -8.38 -7.69 8.97
C CYS A 84 -8.51 -7.91 7.48
N GLN A 85 -9.73 -7.91 6.97
CA GLN A 85 -9.92 -8.00 5.53
C GLN A 85 -9.71 -6.61 4.96
N VAL A 86 -8.49 -6.34 4.53
CA VAL A 86 -8.13 -5.00 4.06
C VAL A 86 -8.60 -4.73 2.63
N GLY A 87 -8.88 -5.78 1.89
CA GLY A 87 -9.33 -5.65 0.52
C GLY A 87 -9.43 -7.03 -0.09
N SER A 88 -9.13 -7.13 -1.36
CA SER A 88 -9.12 -8.42 -2.05
C SER A 88 -7.76 -8.68 -2.64
N ARG A 89 -7.48 -9.92 -2.94
CA ARG A 89 -6.29 -10.31 -3.64
C ARG A 89 -6.72 -10.96 -4.93
N CYS A 90 -5.95 -10.79 -5.97
CA CYS A 90 -6.26 -11.43 -7.24
C CYS A 90 -5.59 -12.79 -7.27
N VAL A 91 -6.37 -13.84 -7.44
CA VAL A 91 -5.84 -15.20 -7.46
C VAL A 91 -6.15 -15.84 -8.79
N GLY A 92 -5.24 -16.65 -9.25
CA GLY A 92 -5.42 -17.33 -10.52
C GLY A 92 -6.51 -18.37 -10.43
N VAL A 93 -7.33 -18.47 -11.48
CA VAL A 93 -8.38 -19.46 -11.53
C VAL A 93 -7.78 -20.73 -12.08
N SER A 94 -7.87 -21.79 -11.31
CA SER A 94 -7.37 -23.07 -11.75
C SER A 94 -8.39 -23.71 -12.66
N ARG A 95 -7.99 -24.06 -13.84
CA ARG A 95 -8.92 -24.67 -14.70
C ARG A 95 -8.85 -26.09 -14.58
N GLY A 96 -8.22 -26.58 -13.97
CA GLY A 96 -8.12 -27.83 -13.66
C GLY A 96 -8.08 -28.90 -14.38
N ARG A 97 -8.11 -28.92 -14.38
CA ARG A 97 -8.26 -29.53 -14.67
C ARG A 97 -8.00 -29.95 -14.49
#